data_5b8ce5a408ccfd341da5243c46c0402f
#
_entry.id   5b8ce5a408ccfd341da5243c46c0402f
#
_cell.length_a   1.000
_cell.length_b   1.000
_cell.length_c   1.000
_cell.angle_alpha   90.00
_cell.angle_beta   90.00
_cell.angle_gamma   90.00
#
_symmetry.space_group_name_H-M   'P 1'
#
loop_
_entity.id
_entity.type
_entity.pdbx_description
1 polymer ?
#
loop_
_entity_poly.entity_id
_entity_poly.type
_entity_poly.pdbx_seq_one_letter_code
_entity_poly.pdbx_strand_id
1 'polypeptide(L)'
;MTASTSTASPSHRLPVCDSEATARALPFAALTKAIETAAVEYRDGKILSPERMVVPMGQGGVMLSMPATSHDIGIHKLVNVHPGNAALKLPTIHGIVTVCAAATGQPPCQLEGPV
;
A
#
# COMPACT_ATOMS: atom_id res chain seq x y z
N MET A 1 -22.83 -10.03 -20.92
CA MET A 1 -22.54 -10.25 -20.21
C MET A 1 -22.76 -10.40 -19.27
N THR A 2 -22.92 -10.61 -18.97
CA THR A 2 -23.06 -10.89 -18.16
C THR A 2 -22.97 -11.09 -17.19
N ALA A 3 -23.48 -10.99 -16.81
CA ALA A 3 -23.53 -11.15 -15.80
C ALA A 3 -23.06 -11.80 -15.13
N SER A 4 -22.77 -12.23 -15.21
CA SER A 4 -22.32 -13.07 -14.57
C SER A 4 -21.61 -12.63 -13.69
N THR A 5 -21.41 -11.97 -13.59
CA THR A 5 -20.87 -11.52 -12.89
C THR A 5 -21.10 -11.53 -11.67
N SER A 6 -21.97 -11.50 -11.53
CA SER A 6 -22.47 -11.63 -10.41
C SER A 6 -21.93 -12.56 -9.74
N THR A 7 -21.49 -13.21 -10.34
CA THR A 7 -21.05 -14.20 -9.79
C THR A 7 -19.93 -13.90 -9.00
N ALA A 8 -19.47 -12.79 -8.99
CA ALA A 8 -18.48 -12.47 -8.09
C ALA A 8 -18.90 -12.95 -6.77
N SER A 9 -18.07 -13.51 -6.04
CA SER A 9 -18.41 -14.01 -4.75
C SER A 9 -18.96 -12.88 -3.90
N PRO A 10 -20.22 -12.96 -3.50
CA PRO A 10 -20.77 -11.94 -2.64
C PRO A 10 -20.12 -11.90 -1.28
N SER A 11 -19.42 -12.97 -0.91
CA SER A 11 -18.72 -12.98 0.38
C SER A 11 -17.32 -12.38 0.31
N HIS A 12 -16.84 -12.11 -0.90
CA HIS A 12 -15.51 -11.51 -1.01
C HIS A 12 -15.55 -10.06 -0.56
N ARG A 13 -14.71 -9.72 0.37
CA ARG A 13 -14.56 -8.36 0.86
C ARG A 13 -13.09 -8.04 0.93
N LEU A 14 -12.76 -6.79 0.67
CA LEU A 14 -11.40 -6.31 0.83
C LEU A 14 -11.20 -5.89 2.29
N PRO A 15 -10.46 -6.66 3.10
CA PRO A 15 -10.17 -6.23 4.46
C PRO A 15 -9.34 -4.96 4.45
N VAL A 16 -9.72 -4.03 5.30
CA VAL A 16 -8.97 -2.79 5.48
C VAL A 16 -8.52 -2.73 6.93
N CYS A 17 -7.20 -2.65 7.13
CA CYS A 17 -6.63 -2.51 8.46
C CYS A 17 -6.36 -1.05 8.74
N ASP A 18 -6.95 -0.51 9.81
CA ASP A 18 -6.64 0.85 10.23
C ASP A 18 -5.24 0.89 10.84
N SER A 19 -4.81 2.07 11.29
CA SER A 19 -3.44 2.24 11.83
C SER A 19 -3.16 1.28 12.99
N GLU A 20 -4.13 1.10 13.86
CA GLU A 20 -3.97 0.25 15.03
C GLU A 20 -3.86 -1.22 14.63
N ALA A 21 -4.74 -1.69 13.74
CA ALA A 21 -4.70 -3.06 13.23
C ALA A 21 -3.42 -3.31 12.44
N THR A 22 -2.97 -2.33 11.66
CA THR A 22 -1.73 -2.42 10.91
C THR A 22 -0.54 -2.57 11.86
N ALA A 23 -0.49 -1.78 12.92
CA ALA A 23 0.59 -1.87 13.89
C ALA A 23 0.62 -3.24 14.57
N ARG A 24 -0.55 -3.79 14.91
CA ARG A 24 -0.63 -5.13 15.50
C ARG A 24 -0.16 -6.21 14.54
N ALA A 25 -0.45 -6.06 13.26
CA ALA A 25 -0.07 -7.04 12.25
C ALA A 25 1.42 -7.00 11.92
N LEU A 26 2.10 -5.91 12.23
CA LEU A 26 3.49 -5.67 11.85
C LEU A 26 4.35 -5.37 13.08
N PRO A 27 4.55 -6.34 13.98
CA PRO A 27 5.44 -6.12 15.12
C PRO A 27 6.87 -5.88 14.63
N PHE A 28 7.58 -4.97 15.27
CA PHE A 28 8.89 -4.54 14.80
C PHE A 28 9.89 -5.67 14.62
N ALA A 29 9.88 -6.66 15.50
CA ALA A 29 10.83 -7.77 15.39
C ALA A 29 10.64 -8.55 14.10
N ALA A 30 9.37 -8.87 13.76
CA ALA A 30 9.06 -9.58 12.52
C ALA A 30 9.29 -8.68 11.30
N LEU A 31 8.97 -7.40 11.41
CA LEU A 31 9.14 -6.46 10.33
C LEU A 31 10.62 -6.25 9.98
N THR A 32 11.48 -6.15 10.99
CA THR A 32 12.92 -6.02 10.78
C THR A 32 13.46 -7.19 9.96
N LYS A 33 13.03 -8.40 10.32
CA LYS A 33 13.47 -9.60 9.62
C LYS A 33 12.97 -9.62 8.17
N ALA A 34 11.73 -9.23 7.95
CA ALA A 34 11.16 -9.16 6.61
C ALA A 34 11.90 -8.13 5.75
N ILE A 35 12.28 -6.99 6.34
CA ILE A 35 13.03 -5.96 5.63
C ILE A 35 14.43 -6.45 5.26
N GLU A 36 15.09 -7.20 6.12
CA GLU A 36 16.39 -7.79 5.80
C GLU A 36 16.28 -8.70 4.58
N THR A 37 15.29 -9.57 4.55
CA THR A 37 15.06 -10.45 3.42
C THR A 37 14.75 -9.66 2.15
N ALA A 38 13.88 -8.67 2.25
CA ALA A 38 13.51 -7.84 1.11
C ALA A 38 14.70 -7.04 0.57
N ALA A 39 15.57 -6.56 1.45
CA ALA A 39 16.76 -5.82 1.01
C ALA A 39 17.69 -6.70 0.16
N VAL A 40 17.84 -7.96 0.53
CA VAL A 40 18.64 -8.91 -0.23
C VAL A 40 17.98 -9.19 -1.57
N GLU A 41 16.68 -9.40 -1.59
CA GLU A 41 15.93 -9.63 -2.83
C GLU A 41 16.00 -8.42 -3.76
N TYR A 42 15.93 -7.24 -3.22
CA TYR A 42 16.06 -6.01 -3.99
C TYR A 42 17.45 -5.93 -4.63
N ARG A 43 18.50 -6.17 -3.84
CA ARG A 43 19.86 -6.18 -4.33
C ARG A 43 20.05 -7.20 -5.46
N ASP A 44 19.39 -8.35 -5.34
CA ASP A 44 19.53 -9.43 -6.32
C ASP A 44 18.61 -9.25 -7.54
N GLY A 45 17.94 -8.12 -7.66
CA GLY A 45 17.08 -7.82 -8.80
C GLY A 45 15.75 -8.55 -8.82
N LYS A 46 15.33 -9.06 -7.68
CA LYS A 46 14.07 -9.82 -7.58
C LYS A 46 12.87 -8.95 -7.25
N ILE A 47 13.07 -7.67 -6.99
CA ILE A 47 12.01 -6.73 -6.72
C ILE A 47 12.06 -5.63 -7.76
N LEU A 48 10.90 -5.36 -8.37
CA LEU A 48 10.73 -4.23 -9.27
C LEU A 48 10.12 -3.09 -8.46
N SER A 49 10.83 -1.98 -8.38
CA SER A 49 10.38 -0.82 -7.63
C SER A 49 10.68 0.43 -8.48
N PRO A 50 9.78 0.75 -9.43
CA PRO A 50 10.02 1.89 -10.31
C PRO A 50 10.00 3.20 -9.55
N GLU A 51 10.51 4.24 -10.20
CA GLU A 51 10.50 5.57 -9.62
C GLU A 51 9.06 6.00 -9.35
N ARG A 52 8.85 6.66 -8.21
CA ARG A 52 7.53 7.12 -7.81
C ARG A 52 6.98 8.15 -8.79
N MET A 53 5.68 8.09 -9.01
CA MET A 53 4.98 9.12 -9.75
C MET A 53 4.54 10.21 -8.78
N VAL A 54 4.78 11.46 -9.15
CA VAL A 54 4.45 12.62 -8.32
C VAL A 54 3.42 13.46 -9.07
N VAL A 55 2.26 13.67 -8.45
CA VAL A 55 1.19 14.48 -9.06
C VAL A 55 0.82 15.58 -8.09
N PRO A 56 0.92 16.86 -8.53
CA PRO A 56 0.50 17.97 -7.67
C PRO A 56 -1.00 17.92 -7.41
N MET A 57 -1.37 18.24 -6.18
CA MET A 57 -2.75 18.46 -5.77
C MET A 57 -2.90 19.92 -5.39
N GLY A 58 -4.10 20.40 -5.23
CA GLY A 58 -4.31 21.80 -4.83
C GLY A 58 -3.70 22.10 -3.47
N GLN A 59 -3.52 23.38 -3.19
CA GLN A 59 -3.08 23.87 -1.87
C GLN A 59 -1.68 23.40 -1.49
N GLY A 60 -0.81 23.22 -2.48
CA GLY A 60 0.56 22.79 -2.22
C GLY A 60 0.70 21.31 -1.88
N GLY A 61 -0.39 20.56 -1.99
CA GLY A 61 -0.35 19.12 -1.74
C GLY A 61 0.26 18.33 -2.89
N VAL A 62 0.69 17.12 -2.58
CA VAL A 62 1.30 16.21 -3.56
C VAL A 62 0.77 14.81 -3.34
N MET A 63 0.44 14.14 -4.44
CA MET A 63 0.10 12.73 -4.43
C MET A 63 1.28 11.92 -4.94
N LEU A 64 1.69 10.91 -4.19
CA LEU A 64 2.78 10.01 -4.57
C LEU A 64 2.21 8.63 -4.83
N SER A 65 2.51 8.06 -6.00
CA SER A 65 2.10 6.70 -6.36
C SER A 65 3.34 5.83 -6.45
N MET A 66 3.40 4.78 -5.65
CA MET A 66 4.61 3.96 -5.51
C MET A 66 4.26 2.47 -5.57
N PRO A 67 4.18 1.90 -6.77
CA PRO A 67 4.00 0.46 -6.90
C PRO A 67 5.33 -0.28 -6.78
N ALA A 68 5.27 -1.53 -6.35
CA ALA A 68 6.43 -2.42 -6.35
C ALA A 68 5.94 -3.86 -6.40
N THR A 69 6.73 -4.74 -6.99
CA THR A 69 6.37 -6.15 -7.10
C THR A 69 7.55 -7.06 -6.82
N SER A 70 7.24 -8.23 -6.27
CA SER A 70 8.20 -9.31 -6.11
C SER A 70 7.58 -10.56 -6.72
N HIS A 71 8.19 -11.73 -6.49
CA HIS A 71 7.69 -12.98 -7.08
C HIS A 71 6.34 -13.41 -6.50
N ASP A 72 6.02 -13.03 -5.30
CA ASP A 72 4.81 -13.50 -4.60
C ASP A 72 3.77 -12.42 -4.37
N ILE A 73 4.17 -11.16 -4.23
CA ILE A 73 3.21 -10.08 -3.98
C ILE A 73 3.51 -8.84 -4.82
N GLY A 74 2.46 -8.06 -5.03
CA GLY A 74 2.59 -6.70 -5.49
C GLY A 74 2.03 -5.78 -4.44
N ILE A 75 2.55 -4.58 -4.36
CA ILE A 75 2.01 -3.54 -3.50
C ILE A 75 1.83 -2.25 -4.28
N HIS A 76 0.87 -1.46 -3.85
CA HIS A 76 0.73 -0.08 -4.32
C HIS A 76 0.58 0.81 -3.12
N LYS A 77 1.55 1.67 -2.90
CA LYS A 77 1.51 2.65 -1.82
C LYS A 77 1.07 3.99 -2.39
N LEU A 78 -0.03 4.50 -1.88
CA LEU A 78 -0.52 5.83 -2.21
C LEU A 78 -0.29 6.72 -1.01
N VAL A 79 0.44 7.81 -1.20
CA VAL A 79 0.73 8.74 -0.12
C VAL A 79 0.41 10.15 -0.58
N ASN A 80 -0.38 10.85 0.22
CA ASN A 80 -0.68 12.26 0.00
C ASN A 80 0.01 13.08 1.07
N VAL A 81 0.69 14.14 0.65
CA VAL A 81 1.38 15.04 1.56
C VAL A 81 0.77 16.43 1.39
N HIS A 82 0.19 16.97 2.46
CA HIS A 82 -0.46 18.27 2.46
C HIS A 82 0.11 19.14 3.59
N PRO A 83 1.13 19.94 3.30
CA PRO A 83 1.76 20.77 4.34
C PRO A 83 0.79 21.75 5.03
N GLY A 84 -0.25 22.20 4.30
CA GLY A 84 -1.22 23.11 4.89
C GLY A 84 -2.19 22.49 5.89
N ASN A 85 -2.16 21.16 6.04
CA ASN A 85 -3.11 20.49 6.93
C ASN A 85 -2.90 20.82 8.40
N ALA A 86 -1.72 21.24 8.79
CA ALA A 86 -1.46 21.62 10.17
C ALA A 86 -2.40 22.75 10.62
N ALA A 87 -2.68 23.70 9.74
CA ALA A 87 -3.61 24.79 10.04
C ALA A 87 -5.05 24.30 10.21
N LEU A 88 -5.38 23.15 9.63
CA LEU A 88 -6.70 22.53 9.74
C LEU A 88 -6.77 21.49 10.84
N LYS A 89 -5.68 21.31 11.58
CA LYS A 89 -5.56 20.29 12.63
C LYS A 89 -5.73 18.87 12.08
N LEU A 90 -5.29 18.67 10.84
CA LEU A 90 -5.29 17.36 10.19
C LEU A 90 -3.84 16.87 10.03
N PRO A 91 -3.62 15.55 9.99
CA PRO A 91 -2.29 15.04 9.68
C PRO A 91 -1.81 15.54 8.32
N THR A 92 -0.52 15.80 8.21
CA THR A 92 0.09 16.25 6.97
C THR A 92 0.20 15.12 5.95
N ILE A 93 0.34 13.88 6.42
CA ILE A 93 0.57 12.72 5.56
C ILE A 93 -0.57 11.72 5.74
N HIS A 94 -1.14 11.28 4.63
CA HIS A 94 -2.12 10.22 4.58
C HIS A 94 -1.63 9.16 3.61
N GLY A 95 -1.70 7.90 3.97
CA GLY A 95 -1.22 6.84 3.12
C GLY A 95 -2.02 5.56 3.23
N ILE A 96 -2.07 4.83 2.13
CA ILE A 96 -2.73 3.54 2.04
C ILE A 96 -1.81 2.62 1.25
N VAL A 97 -1.66 1.39 1.72
CA VAL A 97 -0.93 0.36 1.00
C VAL A 97 -1.91 -0.74 0.63
N THR A 98 -2.04 -1.02 -0.66
CA THR A 98 -2.80 -2.16 -1.14
C THR A 98 -1.84 -3.28 -1.45
N VAL A 99 -2.14 -4.47 -0.93
CA VAL A 99 -1.33 -5.67 -1.17
C VAL A 99 -2.09 -6.55 -2.15
N CYS A 100 -1.39 -7.11 -3.14
CA CYS A 100 -1.98 -7.98 -4.14
C CYS A 100 -1.18 -9.26 -4.27
N ALA A 101 -1.87 -10.35 -4.57
CA ALA A 101 -1.19 -11.59 -4.93
C ALA A 101 -0.58 -11.43 -6.32
N ALA A 102 0.70 -11.71 -6.48
CA ALA A 102 1.35 -11.53 -7.77
C ALA A 102 0.78 -12.46 -8.84
N ALA A 103 0.35 -13.64 -8.45
CA ALA A 103 -0.13 -14.64 -9.41
C ALA A 103 -1.48 -14.29 -10.04
N THR A 104 -2.34 -13.55 -9.33
CA THR A 104 -3.71 -13.29 -9.79
C THR A 104 -4.09 -11.82 -9.81
N GLY A 105 -3.32 -10.97 -9.14
CA GLY A 105 -3.68 -9.56 -8.97
C GLY A 105 -4.77 -9.33 -7.93
N GLN A 106 -5.28 -10.38 -7.31
CA GLN A 106 -6.34 -10.23 -6.33
C GLN A 106 -5.81 -9.56 -5.06
N PRO A 107 -6.48 -8.50 -4.57
CA PRO A 107 -6.01 -7.81 -3.36
C PRO A 107 -6.57 -8.49 -2.11
N PRO A 108 -5.71 -9.13 -1.29
CA PRO A 108 -6.17 -9.70 -0.02
C PRO A 108 -6.42 -8.65 1.05
N CYS A 109 -5.79 -7.49 1.00
CA CYS A 109 -6.02 -6.48 2.03
C CYS A 109 -5.48 -5.11 1.64
N GLN A 110 -5.95 -4.11 2.37
CA GLN A 110 -5.38 -2.76 2.38
C GLN A 110 -4.94 -2.43 3.79
N LEU A 111 -3.85 -1.69 3.89
CA LEU A 111 -3.31 -1.23 5.17
C LEU A 111 -3.32 0.28 5.19
N GLU A 112 -3.81 0.84 6.30
CA GLU A 112 -3.72 2.27 6.50
C GLU A 112 -2.36 2.62 7.09
N GLY A 113 -1.68 3.53 6.48
CA GLY A 113 -0.43 4.09 6.97
C GLY A 113 -0.48 5.59 6.85
N PRO A 114 0.48 6.30 7.40
CA PRO A 114 1.59 5.81 8.22
C PRO A 114 1.12 5.39 9.60
N VAL A 115 1.90 4.51 10.21
CA VAL A 115 1.57 3.96 11.52
C VAL A 115 2.60 4.42 12.51
#